data_8aff39d62a8a5f103a640299b649e480
#
_entry.id   8aff39d62a8a5f103a640299b649e480
#
_cell.length_a   1.000
_cell.length_b   1.000
_cell.length_c   1.000
_cell.angle_alpha   90.00
_cell.angle_beta   90.00
_cell.angle_gamma   90.00
#
_symmetry.space_group_name_H-M   'P 1'
#
loop_
_entity.id
_entity.type
_entity.pdbx_description
1 polymer ?
#
loop_
_entity_poly.entity_id
_entity_poly.type
_entity_poly.pdbx_seq_one_letter_code
_entity_poly.pdbx_strand_id
1 'polypeptide(L)'
;RIEGDNGVGTQGKLALIAPIEKKLGKEGSIVFCEGTSLTFGCDGFQEVDANIAFILKSDKVYSIDKDGRNTGKLMFGARTRFADIEDFSVELNSEKSFCFDGLDGFTFSINNLVLDHSAYSTPVIADFPSGYFGGADAEESRKQWQGLAIKNAKVTLPSYMAKDSTNGQKERPELELRNVLIDGSGFTGAAEAKDIISDNNIDPNSWAISINDFQLAIYRNVIRGVGFGGKVNVPPLGTNSLLDYMAAFDVEQKTFILQS
;
A
#
# COMPACT_ATOMS: atom_id res chain seq x y z
N ARG A 1 -15.93 7.24 -33.14
CA ARG A 1 -15.90 8.51 -33.90
C ARG A 1 -14.44 8.78 -34.23
N ILE A 2 -14.15 9.02 -35.48
CA ILE A 2 -12.80 9.43 -35.92
C ILE A 2 -12.87 10.96 -36.08
N GLU A 3 -12.10 11.66 -35.28
CA GLU A 3 -11.89 13.11 -35.38
C GLU A 3 -10.57 13.35 -36.09
N GLY A 4 -10.66 13.90 -37.29
CA GLY A 4 -9.49 14.33 -38.06
C GLY A 4 -9.35 15.84 -37.96
N ASP A 5 -8.18 16.31 -37.54
CA ASP A 5 -7.83 17.72 -37.61
C ASP A 5 -7.18 18.05 -38.97
N ASN A 6 -7.63 19.11 -39.61
CA ASN A 6 -7.24 19.49 -40.99
C ASN A 6 -5.86 20.18 -41.08
N GLY A 7 -4.92 19.85 -40.18
CA GLY A 7 -3.55 20.35 -40.22
C GLY A 7 -2.58 19.35 -40.85
N VAL A 8 -1.62 19.85 -41.61
CA VAL A 8 -0.56 19.09 -42.31
C VAL A 8 0.23 18.24 -41.29
N GLY A 9 -0.19 16.98 -41.16
CA GLY A 9 0.35 16.00 -40.21
C GLY A 9 -0.82 15.21 -39.61
N THR A 10 -1.37 14.26 -40.37
CA THR A 10 -2.60 13.54 -40.03
C THR A 10 -2.37 12.60 -38.83
N GLN A 11 -2.62 13.08 -37.63
CA GLN A 11 -2.88 12.21 -36.50
C GLN A 11 -4.38 11.87 -36.45
N GLY A 12 -4.70 10.57 -36.50
CA GLY A 12 -6.05 10.07 -36.27
C GLY A 12 -6.23 9.64 -34.84
N LYS A 13 -7.31 10.05 -34.18
CA LYS A 13 -7.66 9.61 -32.83
C LYS A 13 -8.95 8.80 -32.82
N LEU A 14 -8.88 7.58 -32.32
CA LEU A 14 -10.03 6.70 -32.11
C LEU A 14 -10.40 6.72 -30.62
N ALA A 15 -11.56 7.25 -30.28
CA ALA A 15 -12.04 7.27 -28.90
C ALA A 15 -13.06 6.16 -28.63
N LEU A 16 -12.93 5.53 -27.48
CA LEU A 16 -13.90 4.56 -26.98
C LEU A 16 -15.13 5.30 -26.44
N ILE A 17 -16.30 4.99 -26.96
CA ILE A 17 -17.57 5.62 -26.60
C ILE A 17 -18.42 4.77 -25.63
N ALA A 18 -17.98 3.54 -25.35
CA ALA A 18 -18.63 2.64 -24.40
C ALA A 18 -17.57 1.78 -23.71
N PRO A 19 -17.77 1.39 -22.45
CA PRO A 19 -16.79 0.57 -21.73
C PRO A 19 -16.68 -0.83 -22.35
N ILE A 20 -15.44 -1.33 -22.39
CA ILE A 20 -15.13 -2.69 -22.83
C ILE A 20 -14.53 -3.45 -21.65
N GLU A 21 -15.18 -4.53 -21.21
CA GLU A 21 -14.66 -5.41 -20.16
C GLU A 21 -13.87 -6.57 -20.76
N LYS A 22 -12.65 -6.77 -20.31
CA LYS A 22 -11.83 -7.95 -20.57
C LYS A 22 -11.65 -8.74 -19.28
N LYS A 23 -12.12 -9.97 -19.23
CA LYS A 23 -11.93 -10.86 -18.09
C LYS A 23 -10.48 -11.31 -17.98
N LEU A 24 -9.92 -11.23 -16.78
CA LEU A 24 -8.61 -11.75 -16.39
C LEU A 24 -8.83 -13.04 -15.58
N GLY A 25 -9.07 -14.14 -16.26
CA GLY A 25 -9.38 -15.41 -15.59
C GLY A 25 -10.69 -15.37 -14.77
N LYS A 26 -10.72 -16.10 -13.64
CA LYS A 26 -11.88 -16.18 -12.74
C LYS A 26 -11.92 -15.02 -11.71
N GLU A 27 -10.79 -14.41 -11.42
CA GLU A 27 -10.59 -13.55 -10.25
C GLU A 27 -10.61 -12.05 -10.56
N GLY A 28 -10.72 -11.66 -11.83
CA GLY A 28 -10.70 -10.24 -12.15
C GLY A 28 -11.13 -9.89 -13.55
N SER A 29 -11.23 -8.60 -13.77
CA SER A 29 -11.44 -8.02 -15.11
C SER A 29 -10.79 -6.64 -15.19
N ILE A 30 -10.39 -6.26 -16.40
CA ILE A 30 -10.05 -4.90 -16.77
C ILE A 30 -11.21 -4.33 -17.56
N VAL A 31 -11.64 -3.15 -17.18
CA VAL A 31 -12.65 -2.39 -17.92
C VAL A 31 -11.97 -1.17 -18.51
N PHE A 32 -11.95 -1.06 -19.83
CA PHE A 32 -11.59 0.18 -20.50
C PHE A 32 -12.81 1.09 -20.49
N CYS A 33 -12.68 2.21 -19.80
CA CYS A 33 -13.78 3.15 -19.59
C CYS A 33 -13.88 4.16 -20.74
N GLU A 34 -14.98 4.86 -20.78
CA GLU A 34 -15.16 6.02 -21.65
C GLU A 34 -14.02 7.02 -21.47
N GLY A 35 -13.55 7.61 -22.57
CA GLY A 35 -12.38 8.49 -22.58
C GLY A 35 -11.07 7.77 -22.90
N THR A 36 -11.03 6.44 -22.94
CA THR A 36 -9.91 5.70 -23.55
C THR A 36 -9.78 6.01 -25.02
N SER A 37 -8.57 6.31 -25.50
CA SER A 37 -8.34 6.63 -26.90
C SER A 37 -7.04 6.04 -27.43
N LEU A 38 -7.04 5.75 -28.73
CA LEU A 38 -5.90 5.30 -29.50
C LEU A 38 -5.49 6.40 -30.46
N THR A 39 -4.21 6.73 -30.50
CA THR A 39 -3.65 7.71 -31.44
C THR A 39 -2.85 7.00 -32.51
N PHE A 40 -3.10 7.36 -33.76
CA PHE A 40 -2.41 6.84 -34.94
C PHE A 40 -1.76 7.99 -35.68
N GLY A 41 -0.53 7.81 -36.16
CA GLY A 41 0.15 8.69 -37.08
C GLY A 41 0.32 8.08 -38.48
N CYS A 42 1.08 8.75 -39.30
CA CYS A 42 1.40 8.24 -40.68
C CYS A 42 2.18 6.92 -40.61
N ASP A 43 2.92 6.70 -39.52
CA ASP A 43 3.75 5.51 -39.29
C ASP A 43 3.01 4.39 -38.53
N GLY A 44 1.69 4.54 -38.32
CA GLY A 44 0.85 3.56 -37.64
C GLY A 44 0.45 3.97 -36.23
N PHE A 45 0.31 2.99 -35.34
CA PHE A 45 -0.05 3.19 -33.93
C PHE A 45 1.02 3.99 -33.19
N GLN A 46 0.61 4.96 -32.38
CA GLN A 46 1.51 5.83 -31.60
C GLN A 46 1.33 5.66 -30.10
N GLU A 47 0.08 5.72 -29.62
CA GLU A 47 -0.18 5.84 -28.18
C GLU A 47 -1.59 5.34 -27.82
N VAL A 48 -1.72 4.77 -26.63
CA VAL A 48 -3.00 4.58 -25.91
C VAL A 48 -3.04 5.58 -24.76
N ASP A 49 -4.10 6.39 -24.69
CA ASP A 49 -4.50 7.10 -23.44
C ASP A 49 -5.65 6.28 -22.83
N ALA A 50 -5.34 5.46 -21.86
CA ALA A 50 -6.26 4.50 -21.28
C ALA A 50 -6.86 5.02 -19.97
N ASN A 51 -8.19 5.06 -19.91
CA ASN A 51 -8.95 5.19 -18.67
C ASN A 51 -9.48 3.79 -18.32
N ILE A 52 -8.95 3.18 -17.26
CA ILE A 52 -9.19 1.78 -16.95
C ILE A 52 -9.65 1.59 -15.50
N ALA A 53 -10.41 0.54 -15.28
CA ALA A 53 -10.74 0.06 -13.95
C ALA A 53 -10.34 -1.42 -13.84
N PHE A 54 -9.54 -1.73 -12.84
CA PHE A 54 -9.25 -3.11 -12.43
C PHE A 54 -10.31 -3.53 -11.40
N ILE A 55 -11.00 -4.61 -11.68
CA ILE A 55 -12.02 -5.17 -10.80
C ILE A 55 -11.55 -6.52 -10.31
N LEU A 56 -11.27 -6.64 -9.02
CA LEU A 56 -10.99 -7.92 -8.39
C LEU A 56 -12.30 -8.59 -7.99
N LYS A 57 -12.50 -9.80 -8.49
CA LYS A 57 -13.66 -10.67 -8.22
C LYS A 57 -13.15 -11.86 -7.42
N SER A 58 -12.73 -11.64 -6.19
CA SER A 58 -12.25 -12.71 -5.32
C SER A 58 -13.22 -12.89 -4.16
N ASP A 59 -13.51 -14.13 -3.81
CA ASP A 59 -14.25 -14.44 -2.58
C ASP A 59 -13.40 -14.10 -1.35
N LYS A 60 -12.09 -13.93 -1.54
CA LYS A 60 -11.11 -13.65 -0.48
C LYS A 60 -10.88 -12.17 -0.21
N VAL A 61 -11.29 -11.27 -1.12
CA VAL A 61 -11.10 -9.83 -0.98
C VAL A 61 -12.37 -9.11 -1.39
N TYR A 62 -12.86 -8.24 -0.53
CA TYR A 62 -14.06 -7.45 -0.79
C TYR A 62 -13.92 -6.04 -0.25
N SER A 63 -14.53 -5.09 -0.95
CA SER A 63 -14.59 -3.71 -0.50
C SER A 63 -15.66 -3.52 0.58
N ILE A 64 -15.40 -2.57 1.47
CA ILE A 64 -16.32 -2.20 2.55
C ILE A 64 -16.67 -0.71 2.47
N ASP A 65 -17.85 -0.37 2.98
CA ASP A 65 -18.25 1.02 3.19
C ASP A 65 -17.73 1.56 4.53
N LYS A 66 -18.03 2.82 4.80
CA LYS A 66 -17.67 3.49 6.06
C LYS A 66 -18.26 2.84 7.32
N ASP A 67 -19.32 2.04 7.15
CA ASP A 67 -19.99 1.32 8.24
C ASP A 67 -19.43 -0.12 8.38
N GLY A 68 -18.41 -0.48 7.59
CA GLY A 68 -17.77 -1.80 7.59
C GLY A 68 -18.58 -2.90 6.86
N ARG A 69 -19.62 -2.51 6.09
CA ARG A 69 -20.45 -3.48 5.36
C ARG A 69 -19.79 -3.84 4.04
N ASN A 70 -19.83 -5.13 3.72
CA ASN A 70 -19.36 -5.61 2.43
C ASN A 70 -20.15 -4.97 1.28
N THR A 71 -19.47 -4.25 0.40
CA THR A 71 -20.03 -3.61 -0.79
C THR A 71 -19.72 -4.36 -2.09
N GLY A 72 -19.08 -5.51 -2.00
CA GLY A 72 -18.78 -6.41 -3.11
C GLY A 72 -17.34 -6.30 -3.59
N LYS A 73 -17.15 -6.16 -4.89
CA LYS A 73 -15.86 -6.24 -5.58
C LYS A 73 -14.95 -5.07 -5.25
N LEU A 74 -13.67 -5.34 -5.08
CA LEU A 74 -12.65 -4.30 -4.99
C LEU A 74 -12.33 -3.77 -6.38
N MET A 75 -12.36 -2.45 -6.53
CA MET A 75 -12.10 -1.76 -7.78
C MET A 75 -11.01 -0.72 -7.61
N PHE A 76 -10.05 -0.72 -8.52
CA PHE A 76 -9.02 0.30 -8.65
C PHE A 76 -9.20 1.02 -9.97
N GLY A 77 -9.32 2.34 -9.92
CA GLY A 77 -9.32 3.18 -11.11
C GLY A 77 -7.91 3.58 -11.50
N ALA A 78 -7.65 3.72 -12.78
CA ALA A 78 -6.37 4.18 -13.31
C ALA A 78 -6.54 4.99 -14.60
N ARG A 79 -5.65 5.95 -14.80
CA ARG A 79 -5.42 6.59 -16.09
C ARG A 79 -3.96 6.50 -16.44
N THR A 80 -3.65 5.96 -17.60
CA THR A 80 -2.27 5.77 -18.05
C THR A 80 -2.12 6.01 -19.54
N ARG A 81 -0.90 6.33 -19.97
CA ARG A 81 -0.52 6.43 -21.38
C ARG A 81 0.64 5.50 -21.62
N PHE A 82 0.57 4.77 -22.70
CA PHE A 82 1.64 3.90 -23.14
C PHE A 82 1.66 3.76 -24.66
N ALA A 83 2.87 3.65 -25.19
CA ALA A 83 3.09 3.33 -26.61
C ALA A 83 3.34 1.84 -26.82
N ASP A 84 3.79 1.15 -25.78
CA ASP A 84 4.07 -0.28 -25.77
C ASP A 84 3.35 -0.94 -24.60
N ILE A 85 2.65 -2.04 -24.87
CA ILE A 85 1.95 -2.82 -23.84
C ILE A 85 2.90 -3.64 -22.97
N GLU A 86 4.13 -3.85 -23.42
CA GLU A 86 5.19 -4.52 -22.67
C GLU A 86 6.03 -3.55 -21.82
N ASP A 87 5.80 -2.23 -21.97
CA ASP A 87 6.51 -1.16 -21.27
C ASP A 87 5.53 -0.10 -20.76
N PHE A 88 4.97 -0.33 -19.59
CA PHE A 88 4.01 0.59 -18.99
C PHE A 88 4.17 0.70 -17.46
N SER A 89 3.80 1.84 -16.95
CA SER A 89 3.61 2.07 -15.52
C SER A 89 2.23 2.68 -15.29
N VAL A 90 1.49 2.17 -14.31
CA VAL A 90 0.13 2.62 -14.05
C VAL A 90 -0.10 2.89 -12.57
N GLU A 91 -0.57 4.10 -12.28
CA GLU A 91 -1.02 4.47 -10.94
C GLU A 91 -2.47 4.02 -10.74
N LEU A 92 -2.68 3.23 -9.71
CA LEU A 92 -3.95 2.65 -9.32
C LEU A 92 -4.46 3.33 -8.04
N ASN A 93 -5.68 3.82 -8.08
CA ASN A 93 -6.30 4.47 -6.94
C ASN A 93 -7.55 3.70 -6.51
N SER A 94 -7.68 3.47 -5.20
CA SER A 94 -8.89 2.93 -4.61
C SER A 94 -9.47 3.94 -3.62
N GLU A 95 -10.73 4.30 -3.83
CA GLU A 95 -11.46 5.17 -2.90
C GLU A 95 -12.06 4.40 -1.72
N LYS A 96 -12.00 3.08 -1.76
CA LYS A 96 -12.65 2.21 -0.77
C LYS A 96 -11.65 1.39 0.00
N SER A 97 -11.92 1.27 1.30
CA SER A 97 -11.26 0.27 2.12
C SER A 97 -11.76 -1.14 1.77
N PHE A 98 -10.97 -2.14 2.10
CA PHE A 98 -11.26 -3.53 1.81
C PHE A 98 -10.82 -4.45 2.95
N CYS A 99 -11.35 -5.67 2.92
CA CYS A 99 -11.02 -6.72 3.87
C CYS A 99 -10.60 -7.98 3.11
N PHE A 100 -9.85 -8.83 3.81
CA PHE A 100 -9.56 -10.18 3.35
C PHE A 100 -10.42 -11.17 4.14
N ASP A 101 -10.93 -12.18 3.46
CA ASP A 101 -11.55 -13.34 4.10
C ASP A 101 -10.55 -14.06 5.00
N GLY A 102 -10.96 -14.42 6.20
CA GLY A 102 -10.07 -15.02 7.21
C GLY A 102 -9.22 -14.04 8.02
N LEU A 103 -9.27 -12.72 7.71
CA LEU A 103 -8.70 -11.65 8.51
C LEU A 103 -9.82 -10.79 9.12
N ASP A 104 -10.66 -11.42 9.93
CA ASP A 104 -11.84 -10.78 10.47
C ASP A 104 -11.51 -9.57 11.33
N GLY A 105 -12.18 -8.48 11.01
CA GLY A 105 -12.02 -7.22 11.70
C GLY A 105 -10.84 -6.36 11.24
N PHE A 106 -9.92 -6.87 10.43
CA PHE A 106 -8.90 -6.02 9.79
C PHE A 106 -9.48 -5.29 8.59
N THR A 107 -9.15 -4.00 8.48
CA THR A 107 -9.56 -3.16 7.36
C THR A 107 -8.33 -2.57 6.71
N PHE A 108 -8.23 -2.71 5.40
CA PHE A 108 -7.09 -2.23 4.61
C PHE A 108 -7.51 -1.04 3.76
N SER A 109 -6.67 -0.02 3.68
CA SER A 109 -6.80 1.05 2.72
C SER A 109 -5.44 1.35 2.09
N ILE A 110 -5.41 1.53 0.77
CA ILE A 110 -4.19 1.77 0.02
C ILE A 110 -4.33 3.10 -0.70
N ASN A 111 -3.33 3.95 -0.51
CA ASN A 111 -3.20 5.20 -1.22
C ASN A 111 -1.93 5.13 -2.09
N ASN A 112 -2.05 5.56 -3.33
CA ASN A 112 -0.94 5.63 -4.28
C ASN A 112 -0.25 4.26 -4.46
N LEU A 113 -0.92 3.41 -5.18
CA LEU A 113 -0.42 2.13 -5.64
C LEU A 113 0.02 2.28 -7.10
N VAL A 114 1.24 1.89 -7.43
CA VAL A 114 1.71 1.83 -8.81
C VAL A 114 2.08 0.40 -9.17
N LEU A 115 1.52 -0.07 -10.26
CA LEU A 115 1.98 -1.27 -10.96
C LEU A 115 2.95 -0.83 -12.05
N ASP A 116 4.20 -1.25 -11.92
CA ASP A 116 5.25 -0.94 -12.87
C ASP A 116 5.68 -2.19 -13.65
N HIS A 117 5.60 -2.10 -14.94
CA HIS A 117 6.07 -3.08 -15.91
C HIS A 117 6.99 -2.41 -16.95
N SER A 118 7.52 -1.24 -16.61
CA SER A 118 8.45 -0.51 -17.46
C SER A 118 9.88 -1.02 -17.29
N ALA A 119 10.59 -1.09 -18.43
CA ALA A 119 12.03 -1.38 -18.44
C ALA A 119 12.90 -0.11 -18.52
N TYR A 120 12.28 1.08 -18.60
CA TYR A 120 12.99 2.33 -18.89
C TYR A 120 12.76 3.42 -17.86
N SER A 121 11.82 3.25 -16.95
CA SER A 121 11.49 4.26 -15.97
C SER A 121 11.20 3.64 -14.60
N THR A 122 11.51 4.39 -13.55
CA THR A 122 11.18 4.02 -12.18
C THR A 122 9.95 4.82 -11.73
N PRO A 123 8.94 4.20 -11.10
CA PRO A 123 7.83 4.94 -10.53
C PRO A 123 8.29 5.99 -9.53
N VAL A 124 7.75 7.21 -9.64
CA VAL A 124 8.12 8.33 -8.75
C VAL A 124 7.85 8.02 -7.27
N ILE A 125 6.85 7.19 -7.00
CA ILE A 125 6.48 6.81 -5.63
C ILE A 125 7.34 5.71 -5.03
N ALA A 126 8.11 4.98 -5.85
CA ALA A 126 8.96 3.89 -5.37
C ALA A 126 10.18 4.47 -4.64
N ASP A 127 10.23 4.21 -3.34
CA ASP A 127 11.35 4.60 -2.47
C ASP A 127 12.12 3.33 -2.08
N PHE A 128 13.27 3.16 -2.71
CA PHE A 128 14.08 1.96 -2.53
C PHE A 128 15.04 2.13 -1.35
N PRO A 129 15.08 1.16 -0.42
CA PRO A 129 16.07 1.17 0.65
C PRO A 129 17.51 1.21 0.12
N SER A 130 18.42 1.76 0.90
CA SER A 130 19.84 1.76 0.57
C SER A 130 20.33 0.33 0.30
N GLY A 131 21.04 0.14 -0.82
CA GLY A 131 21.55 -1.16 -1.23
C GLY A 131 20.50 -2.09 -1.84
N TYR A 132 19.30 -1.62 -2.17
CA TYR A 132 18.29 -2.43 -2.87
C TYR A 132 18.80 -2.96 -4.21
N PHE A 133 19.45 -2.08 -4.96
CA PHE A 133 20.19 -2.43 -6.17
C PHE A 133 21.68 -2.44 -5.84
N GLY A 134 22.32 -3.59 -5.97
CA GLY A 134 23.74 -3.75 -5.74
C GLY A 134 24.56 -3.56 -7.02
N GLY A 135 25.85 -3.17 -6.87
CA GLY A 135 26.83 -3.15 -7.97
C GLY A 135 26.95 -1.85 -8.72
N ALA A 136 27.78 -1.86 -9.78
CA ALA A 136 28.11 -0.68 -10.59
C ALA A 136 26.91 -0.17 -11.42
N ASP A 137 25.95 -1.05 -11.72
CA ASP A 137 24.80 -0.75 -12.59
C ASP A 137 23.50 -0.54 -11.77
N ALA A 138 23.64 -0.05 -10.54
CA ALA A 138 22.50 0.14 -9.64
C ALA A 138 21.43 1.08 -10.22
N GLU A 139 21.83 2.11 -10.95
CA GLU A 139 20.90 3.06 -11.58
C GLU A 139 20.13 2.43 -12.75
N GLU A 140 20.80 1.63 -13.56
CA GLU A 140 20.15 0.90 -14.65
C GLU A 140 19.19 -0.17 -14.10
N SER A 141 19.62 -0.93 -13.11
CA SER A 141 18.78 -1.90 -12.41
C SER A 141 17.55 -1.27 -11.77
N ARG A 142 17.66 -0.03 -11.31
CA ARG A 142 16.55 0.75 -10.79
C ARG A 142 15.53 1.10 -11.88
N LYS A 143 15.98 1.51 -13.07
CA LYS A 143 15.09 1.81 -14.20
C LYS A 143 14.36 0.56 -14.72
N GLN A 144 15.01 -0.59 -14.64
CA GLN A 144 14.48 -1.87 -15.07
C GLN A 144 13.65 -2.58 -13.99
N TRP A 145 13.46 -1.94 -12.83
CA TRP A 145 12.67 -2.54 -11.77
C TRP A 145 11.20 -2.69 -12.20
N GLN A 146 10.65 -3.86 -11.97
CA GLN A 146 9.26 -4.17 -12.24
C GLN A 146 8.60 -4.74 -10.99
N GLY A 147 7.41 -4.25 -10.68
CA GLY A 147 6.71 -4.68 -9.48
C GLY A 147 5.55 -3.79 -9.08
N LEU A 148 5.18 -3.91 -7.83
CA LEU A 148 4.14 -3.13 -7.20
C LEU A 148 4.76 -2.22 -6.15
N ALA A 149 4.56 -0.91 -6.29
CA ALA A 149 4.99 0.09 -5.32
C ALA A 149 3.77 0.71 -4.63
N ILE A 150 3.77 0.74 -3.30
CA ILE A 150 2.75 1.40 -2.49
C ILE A 150 3.44 2.39 -1.58
N LYS A 151 3.14 3.67 -1.73
CA LYS A 151 3.74 4.69 -0.88
C LYS A 151 3.24 4.61 0.55
N ASN A 152 1.92 4.53 0.71
CA ASN A 152 1.28 4.43 2.02
C ASN A 152 0.07 3.51 1.93
N ALA A 153 -0.05 2.66 2.93
CA ALA A 153 -1.26 1.89 3.18
C ALA A 153 -1.55 1.91 4.68
N LYS A 154 -2.81 1.72 5.03
CA LYS A 154 -3.27 1.60 6.41
C LYS A 154 -3.92 0.25 6.64
N VAL A 155 -3.65 -0.31 7.79
CA VAL A 155 -4.35 -1.48 8.32
C VAL A 155 -4.99 -1.08 9.64
N THR A 156 -6.30 -0.94 9.65
CA THR A 156 -7.04 -0.69 10.90
C THR A 156 -7.27 -2.04 11.59
N LEU A 157 -6.85 -2.12 12.84
CA LEU A 157 -6.89 -3.36 13.63
C LEU A 157 -8.32 -3.69 14.08
N PRO A 158 -8.59 -4.95 14.49
CA PRO A 158 -9.92 -5.39 14.89
C PRO A 158 -10.51 -4.58 16.06
N SER A 159 -11.85 -4.55 16.14
CA SER A 159 -12.57 -3.77 17.14
C SER A 159 -12.33 -4.22 18.60
N TYR A 160 -11.93 -5.47 18.82
CA TYR A 160 -11.56 -5.93 20.16
C TYR A 160 -10.25 -5.32 20.68
N MET A 161 -9.45 -4.72 19.80
CA MET A 161 -8.24 -3.95 20.14
C MET A 161 -8.55 -2.44 20.28
N ALA A 162 -9.81 -2.04 20.13
CA ALA A 162 -10.19 -0.64 20.22
C ALA A 162 -9.97 -0.12 21.64
N LYS A 163 -9.44 1.08 21.74
CA LYS A 163 -9.22 1.82 22.98
C LYS A 163 -10.30 2.89 23.17
N ASP A 164 -10.53 3.26 24.42
CA ASP A 164 -11.42 4.37 24.72
C ASP A 164 -10.68 5.69 24.40
N SER A 165 -11.28 6.46 23.50
CA SER A 165 -10.81 7.80 23.17
C SER A 165 -11.25 8.79 24.25
N THR A 166 -10.55 9.91 24.33
CA THR A 166 -10.90 11.04 25.23
C THR A 166 -12.32 11.58 25.01
N ASN A 167 -12.93 11.30 23.87
CA ASN A 167 -14.28 11.71 23.50
C ASN A 167 -15.36 10.65 23.84
N GLY A 168 -14.99 9.55 24.53
CA GLY A 168 -15.90 8.45 24.83
C GLY A 168 -16.25 7.56 23.64
N GLN A 169 -15.60 7.77 22.49
CA GLN A 169 -15.71 6.91 21.32
C GLN A 169 -14.58 5.85 21.36
N LYS A 170 -14.86 4.68 20.82
CA LYS A 170 -13.84 3.63 20.67
C LYS A 170 -13.06 3.85 19.37
N GLU A 171 -11.76 4.07 19.52
CA GLU A 171 -10.84 4.18 18.39
C GLU A 171 -10.08 2.88 18.18
N ARG A 172 -10.08 2.40 16.96
CA ARG A 172 -9.32 1.21 16.56
C ARG A 172 -7.89 1.63 16.22
N PRO A 173 -6.87 0.94 16.75
CA PRO A 173 -5.48 1.23 16.41
C PRO A 173 -5.25 1.03 14.90
N GLU A 174 -4.38 1.84 14.33
CA GLU A 174 -3.98 1.78 12.92
C GLU A 174 -2.51 1.44 12.80
N LEU A 175 -2.21 0.54 11.87
CA LEU A 175 -0.86 0.24 11.41
C LEU A 175 -0.65 0.93 10.07
N GLU A 176 0.34 1.80 9.96
CA GLU A 176 0.75 2.40 8.70
C GLU A 176 1.83 1.55 8.04
N LEU A 177 1.59 1.18 6.79
CA LEU A 177 2.60 0.58 5.92
C LEU A 177 3.19 1.67 5.05
N ARG A 178 4.51 1.74 4.96
CA ARG A 178 5.23 2.76 4.20
C ARG A 178 6.24 2.14 3.26
N ASN A 179 6.38 2.76 2.09
CA ASN A 179 7.37 2.42 1.08
C ASN A 179 7.40 0.92 0.78
N VAL A 180 6.20 0.35 0.53
CA VAL A 180 6.05 -1.06 0.24
C VAL A 180 6.42 -1.31 -1.21
N LEU A 181 7.32 -2.26 -1.43
CA LEU A 181 7.74 -2.76 -2.73
C LEU A 181 7.48 -4.28 -2.76
N ILE A 182 6.85 -4.73 -3.82
CA ILE A 182 6.60 -6.15 -4.07
C ILE A 182 7.08 -6.47 -5.48
N ASP A 183 8.12 -7.27 -5.58
CA ASP A 183 8.72 -7.69 -6.84
C ASP A 183 9.16 -9.16 -6.80
N GLY A 184 9.92 -9.59 -7.79
CA GLY A 184 10.45 -10.95 -7.86
C GLY A 184 11.37 -11.34 -6.68
N SER A 185 11.91 -10.36 -5.94
CA SER A 185 12.73 -10.61 -4.75
C SER A 185 11.90 -10.70 -3.46
N GLY A 186 10.61 -10.37 -3.52
CA GLY A 186 9.67 -10.47 -2.41
C GLY A 186 9.14 -9.13 -1.91
N PHE A 187 8.69 -9.10 -0.66
CA PHE A 187 8.13 -7.95 0.01
C PHE A 187 9.22 -7.15 0.74
N THR A 188 9.25 -5.85 0.51
CA THR A 188 10.08 -4.89 1.22
C THR A 188 9.21 -3.72 1.69
N GLY A 189 9.39 -3.24 2.91
CA GLY A 189 8.61 -2.11 3.44
C GLY A 189 8.77 -1.95 4.94
N ALA A 190 8.18 -0.89 5.45
CA ALA A 190 8.12 -0.62 6.88
C ALA A 190 6.66 -0.58 7.36
N ALA A 191 6.45 -0.99 8.59
CA ALA A 191 5.18 -0.87 9.30
C ALA A 191 5.39 -0.08 10.57
N GLU A 192 4.50 0.87 10.85
CA GLU A 192 4.51 1.69 12.06
C GLU A 192 3.12 1.72 12.66
N ALA A 193 3.05 1.67 13.99
CA ALA A 193 1.79 1.86 14.70
C ALA A 193 2.03 2.68 15.98
N LYS A 194 1.01 3.43 16.36
CA LYS A 194 1.02 4.20 17.61
C LYS A 194 -0.09 3.72 18.54
N ASP A 195 0.21 3.78 19.83
CA ASP A 195 -0.74 3.49 20.90
C ASP A 195 -1.48 2.15 20.69
N ILE A 196 -0.76 1.07 20.40
CA ILE A 196 -1.35 -0.26 20.22
C ILE A 196 -1.98 -0.73 21.56
N ILE A 197 -1.25 -0.54 22.66
CA ILE A 197 -1.72 -0.80 24.01
C ILE A 197 -1.58 0.51 24.79
N SER A 198 -2.72 1.11 25.12
CA SER A 198 -2.76 2.41 25.79
C SER A 198 -2.39 2.31 27.25
N ASP A 199 -1.72 3.34 27.77
CA ASP A 199 -1.42 3.54 29.19
C ASP A 199 -2.59 4.15 30.00
N ASN A 200 -3.68 4.55 29.34
CA ASN A 200 -4.81 5.24 29.99
C ASN A 200 -5.57 4.39 31.02
N ASN A 201 -5.38 3.07 31.03
CA ASN A 201 -6.06 2.14 31.94
C ASN A 201 -5.08 1.35 32.79
N ILE A 202 -3.85 1.84 33.00
CA ILE A 202 -2.88 1.18 33.85
C ILE A 202 -3.31 1.35 35.32
N ASP A 203 -3.66 0.24 35.97
CA ASP A 203 -3.88 0.24 37.42
C ASP A 203 -2.53 0.52 38.12
N PRO A 204 -2.43 1.61 38.90
CA PRO A 204 -1.18 1.96 39.56
C PRO A 204 -0.70 0.92 40.59
N ASN A 205 -1.55 -0.01 41.00
CA ASN A 205 -1.21 -1.07 41.96
C ASN A 205 -0.87 -2.40 41.25
N SER A 206 -0.91 -2.48 39.95
CA SER A 206 -0.61 -3.68 39.18
C SER A 206 0.55 -3.48 38.21
N TRP A 207 1.26 -4.56 37.92
CA TRP A 207 2.19 -4.57 36.79
C TRP A 207 1.40 -4.37 35.49
N ALA A 208 1.78 -3.37 34.75
CA ALA A 208 1.16 -3.09 33.48
C ALA A 208 2.18 -2.54 32.48
N ILE A 209 1.95 -2.80 31.20
CA ILE A 209 2.79 -2.33 30.10
C ILE A 209 1.91 -1.69 29.04
N SER A 210 2.34 -0.55 28.51
CA SER A 210 1.77 0.04 27.29
C SER A 210 2.72 -0.18 26.12
N ILE A 211 2.18 -0.14 24.90
CA ILE A 211 2.96 -0.07 23.66
C ILE A 211 2.45 1.15 22.89
N ASN A 212 3.19 2.23 23.00
CA ASN A 212 2.83 3.52 22.41
C ASN A 212 3.41 3.68 21.01
N ASP A 213 4.57 3.07 20.75
CA ASP A 213 5.23 3.08 19.46
C ASP A 213 5.62 1.66 19.08
N PHE A 214 5.36 1.30 17.81
CA PHE A 214 5.78 0.05 17.22
C PHE A 214 6.32 0.30 15.82
N GLN A 215 7.42 -0.34 15.49
CA GLN A 215 8.04 -0.28 14.18
C GLN A 215 8.51 -1.67 13.74
N LEU A 216 8.33 -1.97 12.47
CA LEU A 216 8.77 -3.21 11.84
C LEU A 216 9.36 -2.88 10.47
N ALA A 217 10.56 -3.36 10.21
CA ALA A 217 11.20 -3.26 8.90
C ALA A 217 11.36 -4.65 8.28
N ILE A 218 10.90 -4.78 7.04
CA ILE A 218 10.99 -6.01 6.25
C ILE A 218 11.77 -5.70 4.96
N TYR A 219 12.70 -6.54 4.61
CA TYR A 219 13.48 -6.44 3.40
C TYR A 219 13.53 -7.80 2.70
N ARG A 220 12.95 -7.88 1.49
CA ARG A 220 12.90 -9.10 0.68
C ARG A 220 12.41 -10.31 1.47
N ASN A 221 11.24 -10.18 2.09
CA ASN A 221 10.60 -11.17 2.96
C ASN A 221 11.34 -11.48 4.28
N VAL A 222 12.40 -10.75 4.61
CA VAL A 222 13.16 -10.96 5.84
C VAL A 222 12.93 -9.80 6.79
N ILE A 223 12.54 -10.08 8.03
CA ILE A 223 12.47 -9.07 9.09
C ILE A 223 13.90 -8.59 9.37
N ARG A 224 14.14 -7.29 9.24
CA ARG A 224 15.43 -6.64 9.52
C ARG A 224 15.49 -6.06 10.90
N GLY A 225 14.39 -5.48 11.35
CA GLY A 225 14.32 -4.86 12.65
C GLY A 225 12.90 -4.78 13.17
N VAL A 226 12.79 -4.82 14.51
CA VAL A 226 11.56 -4.58 15.25
C VAL A 226 11.89 -3.60 16.35
N GLY A 227 11.08 -2.55 16.49
CA GLY A 227 11.18 -1.58 17.59
C GLY A 227 9.83 -1.41 18.27
N PHE A 228 9.84 -1.22 19.56
CA PHE A 228 8.65 -0.83 20.30
C PHE A 228 9.04 -0.04 21.55
N GLY A 229 8.18 0.90 21.91
CA GLY A 229 8.35 1.76 23.06
C GLY A 229 7.04 2.00 23.77
N GLY A 230 7.13 2.38 25.03
CA GLY A 230 5.95 2.65 25.84
C GLY A 230 6.30 2.91 27.28
N LYS A 231 5.37 2.58 28.19
CA LYS A 231 5.54 2.73 29.63
C LYS A 231 5.29 1.40 30.35
N VAL A 232 6.03 1.18 31.41
CA VAL A 232 5.82 0.06 32.32
C VAL A 232 5.54 0.59 33.70
N ASN A 233 4.46 0.10 34.33
CA ASN A 233 4.18 0.36 35.73
C ASN A 233 4.85 -0.71 36.60
N VAL A 234 5.65 -0.26 37.56
CA VAL A 234 6.40 -1.12 38.46
C VAL A 234 5.98 -0.83 39.90
N PRO A 235 4.91 -1.43 40.46
CA PRO A 235 4.34 -1.12 41.73
C PRO A 235 5.33 -1.11 42.91
N PRO A 236 6.36 -2.01 42.97
CA PRO A 236 7.36 -1.99 44.04
C PRO A 236 8.20 -0.71 44.12
N LEU A 237 8.26 0.09 43.04
CA LEU A 237 8.99 1.37 43.04
C LEU A 237 8.15 2.54 43.56
N GLY A 238 6.88 2.31 43.89
CA GLY A 238 5.94 3.30 44.42
C GLY A 238 4.68 3.44 43.57
N THR A 239 3.65 4.03 44.12
CA THR A 239 2.40 4.33 43.38
C THR A 239 2.69 5.34 42.27
N ASN A 240 2.29 5.03 41.03
CA ASN A 240 2.53 5.81 39.81
C ASN A 240 3.98 5.82 39.30
N SER A 241 4.77 4.79 39.58
CA SER A 241 6.11 4.64 39.01
C SER A 241 6.05 4.12 37.59
N LEU A 242 5.60 5.00 36.66
CA LEU A 242 5.64 4.75 35.23
C LEU A 242 7.06 5.03 34.72
N LEU A 243 7.71 4.00 34.19
CA LEU A 243 9.00 4.10 33.55
C LEU A 243 8.82 4.05 32.05
N ASP A 244 9.39 4.99 31.31
CA ASP A 244 9.47 4.92 29.86
C ASP A 244 10.47 3.84 29.49
N TYR A 245 10.17 3.10 28.45
CA TYR A 245 11.08 2.11 27.89
C TYR A 245 11.08 2.16 26.36
N MET A 246 12.20 1.83 25.79
CA MET A 246 12.37 1.59 24.34
C MET A 246 13.13 0.28 24.18
N ALA A 247 12.61 -0.58 23.31
CA ALA A 247 13.26 -1.82 22.93
C ALA A 247 13.38 -1.88 21.41
N ALA A 248 14.54 -2.29 20.94
CA ALA A 248 14.79 -2.51 19.52
C ALA A 248 15.58 -3.79 19.34
N PHE A 249 15.23 -4.53 18.29
CA PHE A 249 15.94 -5.73 17.89
C PHE A 249 16.35 -5.60 16.41
N ASP A 250 17.64 -5.60 16.17
CA ASP A 250 18.24 -5.70 14.84
C ASP A 250 18.50 -7.19 14.54
N VAL A 251 17.76 -7.73 13.59
CA VAL A 251 17.82 -9.16 13.25
C VAL A 251 19.13 -9.49 12.58
N GLU A 252 19.68 -8.59 11.77
CA GLU A 252 20.93 -8.80 11.02
C GLU A 252 22.14 -8.84 11.94
N GLN A 253 22.20 -7.86 12.86
CA GLN A 253 23.28 -7.77 13.84
C GLN A 253 23.04 -8.65 15.07
N LYS A 254 21.86 -9.25 15.21
CA LYS A 254 21.41 -9.99 16.40
C LYS A 254 21.58 -9.19 17.69
N THR A 255 21.35 -7.88 17.59
CA THR A 255 21.54 -6.94 18.69
C THR A 255 20.18 -6.56 19.26
N PHE A 256 20.06 -6.71 20.57
CA PHE A 256 18.91 -6.22 21.34
C PHE A 256 19.33 -5.01 22.16
N ILE A 257 18.59 -3.93 22.05
CA ILE A 257 18.80 -2.71 22.82
C ILE A 257 17.54 -2.50 23.67
N LEU A 258 17.73 -2.35 24.96
CA LEU A 258 16.69 -1.92 25.89
C LEU A 258 17.20 -0.67 26.59
N GLN A 259 16.38 0.38 26.56
CA GLN A 259 16.67 1.64 27.22
C GLN A 259 15.45 2.06 28.04
N SER A 260 15.67 2.54 29.22
CA SER A 260 14.67 3.06 30.17
C SER A 260 15.02 4.46 30.61
#